data_b88e665ce1b29228053cdf1517ffdb59
#
_entry.id   b88e665ce1b29228053cdf1517ffdb59
#
_cell.length_a   1.000
_cell.length_b   1.000
_cell.length_c   1.000
_cell.angle_alpha   90.00
_cell.angle_beta   90.00
_cell.angle_gamma   90.00
#
_symmetry.space_group_name_H-M   'P 1'
#
loop_
_entity.id
_entity.type
_entity.pdbx_description
1 polymer ?
#
loop_
_entity_poly.entity_id
_entity_poly.type
_entity_poly.pdbx_seq_one_letter_code
_entity_poly.pdbx_strand_id
1 'polypeptide(L)'
;MRQTNHFIIAVGLLFALSANTHIAHAQGRNMQEKVKNYFLQTLKTKQDEELKSKEAYQRNRPYTTSIQQGMKVNEIAENQKMVWTAWCEANRALKEEKLAKPEDLRKGVKASWHLPVALEKDAVMPYYYGWKGSSEGKLPLFLYLHGSGPKEQEWSTGLALGNRFKDGPSLYFIPQIPNEGDYYRWWQVAKQFAWERLLRQALAEDNVDANRLYVFGISEGGYGSQRLASFYADYWAAAGPMAGGEPLKNAPIENCANIGFSFLTGADDTGFYRNILTYYTQVAFDSAQLARPMDADKRPLFVHRINLLPGMQHHINYDLTTPWLKNFVRNPYPKTVLWEDYEMDGRHRSGFYNLQVIASPTKNRTYYDMTIHDNVVRISIREVEYTAVERDKQWGIEMKFNRNYTTAKGGRLRIYLNNELVNMAKPVTVIVNGQECYRKTVKPNLQDMINSCTEYYDPYRVYPASIEVSY
;
A
#
# COMPACT_ATOMS: atom_id res chain seq x y z
N MET A 1 -57.64 22.54 35.12
CA MET A 1 -56.82 21.38 35.38
C MET A 1 -56.46 20.60 34.08
N ARG A 2 -56.02 21.25 33.01
CA ARG A 2 -55.60 20.51 31.76
C ARG A 2 -54.28 21.01 31.14
N GLN A 3 -53.53 21.87 31.81
CA GLN A 3 -52.24 22.38 31.28
C GLN A 3 -50.99 21.80 31.97
N THR A 4 -51.14 21.08 33.08
CA THR A 4 -49.99 20.54 33.84
C THR A 4 -49.48 19.19 33.34
N ASN A 5 -50.27 18.40 32.58
CA ASN A 5 -49.89 17.07 32.14
C ASN A 5 -48.98 17.06 30.88
N HIS A 6 -49.01 18.12 30.04
CA HIS A 6 -48.15 18.17 28.87
C HIS A 6 -46.68 18.56 29.18
N PHE A 7 -46.46 19.32 30.25
CA PHE A 7 -45.09 19.73 30.65
C PHE A 7 -44.30 18.61 31.30
N ILE A 8 -44.97 17.72 32.04
CA ILE A 8 -44.32 16.55 32.70
C ILE A 8 -43.93 15.50 31.65
N ILE A 9 -44.73 15.28 30.60
CA ILE A 9 -44.44 14.34 29.52
C ILE A 9 -43.24 14.84 28.65
N ALA A 10 -43.18 16.15 28.36
CA ALA A 10 -42.09 16.74 27.59
C ALA A 10 -40.74 16.72 28.35
N VAL A 11 -40.74 16.98 29.64
CA VAL A 11 -39.54 16.93 30.49
C VAL A 11 -39.09 15.47 30.68
N GLY A 12 -40.01 14.51 30.86
CA GLY A 12 -39.67 13.09 30.95
C GLY A 12 -39.06 12.53 29.65
N LEU A 13 -39.56 12.95 28.48
CA LEU A 13 -38.98 12.58 27.18
C LEU A 13 -37.60 13.20 26.95
N LEU A 14 -37.35 14.44 27.34
CA LEU A 14 -36.05 15.10 27.27
C LEU A 14 -35.01 14.42 28.20
N PHE A 15 -35.40 14.04 29.43
CA PHE A 15 -34.51 13.29 30.33
C PHE A 15 -34.24 11.88 29.83
N ALA A 16 -35.23 11.17 29.28
CA ALA A 16 -35.02 9.84 28.69
C ALA A 16 -34.12 9.87 27.42
N LEU A 17 -34.26 10.90 26.58
CA LEU A 17 -33.39 11.12 25.42
C LEU A 17 -31.97 11.47 25.86
N SER A 18 -31.79 12.33 26.86
CA SER A 18 -30.44 12.66 27.37
C SER A 18 -29.76 11.47 28.06
N ALA A 19 -30.50 10.69 28.85
CA ALA A 19 -29.97 9.49 29.49
C ALA A 19 -29.55 8.41 28.45
N ASN A 20 -30.37 8.21 27.42
CA ASN A 20 -30.04 7.27 26.34
C ASN A 20 -28.82 7.71 25.52
N THR A 21 -28.66 9.02 25.28
CA THR A 21 -27.46 9.55 24.60
C THR A 21 -26.22 9.41 25.48
N HIS A 22 -26.29 9.64 26.77
CA HIS A 22 -25.16 9.44 27.68
C HIS A 22 -24.74 7.96 27.80
N ILE A 23 -25.70 7.02 27.84
CA ILE A 23 -25.42 5.59 27.85
C ILE A 23 -24.79 5.14 26.52
N ALA A 24 -25.31 5.59 25.39
CA ALA A 24 -24.76 5.27 24.07
C ALA A 24 -23.33 5.81 23.92
N HIS A 25 -23.05 7.04 24.38
CA HIS A 25 -21.70 7.60 24.38
C HIS A 25 -20.74 6.84 25.32
N ALA A 26 -21.20 6.40 26.47
CA ALA A 26 -20.38 5.62 27.38
C ALA A 26 -20.05 4.22 26.81
N GLN A 27 -21.02 3.58 26.15
CA GLN A 27 -20.81 2.29 25.47
C GLN A 27 -19.87 2.42 24.26
N GLY A 28 -20.01 3.48 23.47
CA GLY A 28 -19.14 3.77 22.33
C GLY A 28 -17.68 4.00 22.76
N ARG A 29 -17.44 4.77 23.82
CA ARG A 29 -16.10 4.99 24.41
C ARG A 29 -15.48 3.68 24.92
N ASN A 30 -16.25 2.82 25.57
CA ASN A 30 -15.78 1.52 26.04
C ASN A 30 -15.37 0.61 24.88
N MET A 31 -16.15 0.62 23.77
CA MET A 31 -15.82 -0.15 22.57
C MET A 31 -14.55 0.38 21.88
N GLN A 32 -14.42 1.70 21.72
CA GLN A 32 -13.21 2.33 21.15
C GLN A 32 -11.97 1.95 21.95
N GLU A 33 -12.02 2.02 23.29
CA GLU A 33 -10.89 1.64 24.15
C GLU A 33 -10.56 0.15 24.03
N LYS A 34 -11.56 -0.72 23.94
CA LYS A 34 -11.37 -2.16 23.69
C LYS A 34 -10.67 -2.42 22.35
N VAL A 35 -11.09 -1.74 21.28
CA VAL A 35 -10.50 -1.85 19.94
C VAL A 35 -9.08 -1.30 19.94
N LYS A 36 -8.82 -0.16 20.57
CA LYS A 36 -7.49 0.44 20.74
C LYS A 36 -6.54 -0.53 21.45
N ASN A 37 -6.99 -1.15 22.55
CA ASN A 37 -6.18 -2.09 23.31
C ASN A 37 -5.86 -3.35 22.49
N TYR A 38 -6.78 -3.84 21.68
CA TYR A 38 -6.52 -4.90 20.71
C TYR A 38 -5.43 -4.50 19.71
N PHE A 39 -5.54 -3.33 19.07
CA PHE A 39 -4.54 -2.84 18.14
C PHE A 39 -3.16 -2.68 18.78
N LEU A 40 -3.11 -2.08 19.97
CA LEU A 40 -1.86 -1.91 20.71
C LEU A 40 -1.20 -3.24 21.03
N GLN A 41 -2.00 -4.23 21.47
CA GLN A 41 -1.48 -5.58 21.76
C GLN A 41 -0.99 -6.25 20.48
N THR A 42 -1.72 -6.15 19.37
CA THR A 42 -1.33 -6.72 18.07
C THR A 42 -0.02 -6.10 17.57
N LEU A 43 0.12 -4.78 17.64
CA LEU A 43 1.35 -4.08 17.26
C LEU A 43 2.56 -4.50 18.12
N LYS A 44 2.36 -4.68 19.44
CA LYS A 44 3.40 -5.23 20.33
C LYS A 44 3.77 -6.66 19.95
N THR A 45 2.77 -7.52 19.72
CA THR A 45 2.99 -8.91 19.31
C THR A 45 3.79 -8.97 18.00
N LYS A 46 3.46 -8.10 17.03
CA LYS A 46 4.25 -7.98 15.79
C LYS A 46 5.71 -7.60 16.10
N GLN A 47 5.95 -6.60 16.93
CA GLN A 47 7.31 -6.23 17.33
C GLN A 47 8.05 -7.39 18.04
N ASP A 48 7.39 -8.06 18.97
CA ASP A 48 8.01 -9.09 19.79
C ASP A 48 8.25 -10.41 19.04
N GLU A 49 7.38 -10.77 18.08
CA GLU A 49 7.44 -12.05 17.39
C GLU A 49 8.02 -11.97 15.97
N GLU A 50 7.61 -10.99 15.18
CA GLU A 50 8.08 -10.87 13.79
C GLU A 50 9.52 -10.37 13.72
N LEU A 51 9.95 -9.54 14.70
CA LEU A 51 11.30 -8.97 14.69
C LEU A 51 12.34 -9.83 15.45
N LYS A 52 12.00 -11.07 15.81
CA LYS A 52 12.96 -12.00 16.43
C LYS A 52 14.02 -12.50 15.44
N SER A 53 13.65 -12.68 14.18
CA SER A 53 14.55 -13.10 13.11
C SER A 53 14.05 -12.67 11.75
N LYS A 54 14.92 -12.72 10.73
CA LYS A 54 14.56 -12.45 9.34
C LYS A 54 13.43 -13.39 8.87
N GLU A 55 13.52 -14.67 9.17
CA GLU A 55 12.54 -15.70 8.79
C GLU A 55 11.19 -15.47 9.50
N ALA A 56 11.20 -14.96 10.74
CA ALA A 56 9.96 -14.64 11.45
C ALA A 56 9.24 -13.47 10.80
N TYR A 57 9.96 -12.41 10.38
CA TYR A 57 9.41 -11.27 9.67
C TYR A 57 8.92 -11.62 8.26
N GLN A 58 9.60 -12.54 7.56
CA GLN A 58 9.21 -13.01 6.24
C GLN A 58 7.92 -13.85 6.24
N ARG A 59 7.55 -14.41 7.42
CA ARG A 59 6.29 -15.15 7.57
C ARG A 59 5.13 -14.20 7.79
N ASN A 60 4.39 -13.88 6.76
CA ASN A 60 3.14 -13.16 6.93
C ASN A 60 2.13 -13.95 7.77
N ARG A 61 1.66 -13.35 8.87
CA ARG A 61 0.61 -13.94 9.72
C ARG A 61 -0.60 -13.02 9.71
N PRO A 62 -1.77 -13.51 9.28
CA PRO A 62 -2.99 -12.74 9.42
C PRO A 62 -3.36 -12.64 10.90
N TYR A 63 -3.61 -11.43 11.37
CA TYR A 63 -4.11 -11.18 12.73
C TYR A 63 -5.63 -11.10 12.65
N THR A 64 -6.30 -11.88 13.51
CA THR A 64 -7.77 -11.90 13.57
C THR A 64 -8.22 -11.55 14.98
N THR A 65 -9.07 -10.54 15.10
CA THR A 65 -9.66 -10.15 16.38
C THR A 65 -10.75 -11.12 16.82
N SER A 66 -10.88 -11.31 18.13
CA SER A 66 -12.03 -11.98 18.74
C SER A 66 -13.21 -11.04 19.01
N ILE A 67 -13.05 -9.74 18.75
CA ILE A 67 -14.12 -8.75 18.93
C ILE A 67 -15.14 -8.95 17.82
N GLN A 68 -16.32 -9.43 18.17
CA GLN A 68 -17.42 -9.69 17.23
C GLN A 68 -18.62 -8.80 17.60
N GLN A 69 -19.09 -8.01 16.64
CA GLN A 69 -20.30 -7.22 16.78
C GLN A 69 -20.88 -6.98 15.39
N GLY A 70 -22.09 -7.46 15.15
CA GLY A 70 -22.87 -7.09 13.98
C GLY A 70 -23.32 -5.63 14.06
N MET A 71 -23.54 -5.00 12.91
CA MET A 71 -24.03 -3.62 12.83
C MET A 71 -25.00 -3.46 11.66
N LYS A 72 -25.79 -2.38 11.72
CA LYS A 72 -26.64 -1.97 10.60
C LYS A 72 -25.84 -1.17 9.58
N VAL A 73 -26.34 -1.10 8.35
CA VAL A 73 -25.67 -0.36 7.26
C VAL A 73 -25.50 1.13 7.59
N ASN A 74 -26.45 1.74 8.26
CA ASN A 74 -26.37 3.15 8.67
C ASN A 74 -25.38 3.43 9.81
N GLU A 75 -24.85 2.40 10.47
CA GLU A 75 -23.84 2.51 11.54
C GLU A 75 -22.41 2.36 11.01
N ILE A 76 -22.25 1.99 9.72
CA ILE A 76 -20.94 1.71 9.11
C ILE A 76 -20.00 2.91 9.25
N ALA A 77 -20.40 4.09 8.83
CA ALA A 77 -19.53 5.27 8.80
C ALA A 77 -19.03 5.67 10.20
N GLU A 78 -19.89 5.60 11.21
CA GLU A 78 -19.51 5.88 12.60
C GLU A 78 -18.54 4.86 13.14
N ASN A 79 -18.79 3.57 12.90
CA ASN A 79 -17.88 2.49 13.31
C ASN A 79 -16.53 2.53 12.58
N GLN A 80 -16.51 2.84 11.28
CA GLN A 80 -15.25 3.06 10.54
C GLN A 80 -14.41 4.17 11.17
N LYS A 81 -15.03 5.30 11.49
CA LYS A 81 -14.37 6.42 12.17
C LYS A 81 -13.84 6.01 13.54
N MET A 82 -14.64 5.30 14.34
CA MET A 82 -14.24 4.80 15.66
C MET A 82 -13.06 3.85 15.56
N VAL A 83 -13.09 2.87 14.66
CA VAL A 83 -11.99 1.90 14.44
C VAL A 83 -10.71 2.62 14.00
N TRP A 84 -10.80 3.56 13.05
CA TRP A 84 -9.64 4.34 12.60
C TRP A 84 -9.07 5.21 13.72
N THR A 85 -9.92 5.88 14.50
CA THR A 85 -9.49 6.66 15.67
C THR A 85 -8.74 5.78 16.68
N ALA A 86 -9.31 4.62 17.00
CA ALA A 86 -8.67 3.64 17.90
C ALA A 86 -7.31 3.15 17.37
N TRP A 87 -7.18 2.96 16.05
CA TRP A 87 -5.92 2.63 15.39
C TRP A 87 -4.87 3.73 15.55
N CYS A 88 -5.23 4.98 15.27
CA CYS A 88 -4.33 6.12 15.44
C CYS A 88 -3.88 6.28 16.91
N GLU A 89 -4.80 6.13 17.87
CA GLU A 89 -4.47 6.18 19.29
C GLU A 89 -3.54 5.05 19.72
N ALA A 90 -3.74 3.81 19.22
CA ALA A 90 -2.87 2.68 19.48
C ALA A 90 -1.46 2.92 18.92
N ASN A 91 -1.35 3.44 17.70
CA ASN A 91 -0.06 3.80 17.09
C ASN A 91 0.68 4.89 17.88
N ARG A 92 -0.02 5.90 18.37
CA ARG A 92 0.59 6.95 19.23
C ARG A 92 1.08 6.35 20.56
N ALA A 93 0.35 5.41 21.14
CA ALA A 93 0.68 4.78 22.42
C ALA A 93 1.77 3.69 22.31
N LEU A 94 2.03 3.15 21.12
CA LEU A 94 3.07 2.14 20.91
C LEU A 94 4.45 2.72 21.21
N LYS A 95 5.25 1.99 21.99
CA LYS A 95 6.66 2.36 22.27
C LYS A 95 7.54 1.98 21.09
N GLU A 96 7.77 2.95 20.23
CA GLU A 96 8.67 2.85 19.07
C GLU A 96 9.16 4.25 18.67
N GLU A 97 10.21 4.31 17.84
CA GLU A 97 10.63 5.57 17.21
C GLU A 97 9.53 6.07 16.28
N LYS A 98 9.12 7.32 16.49
CA LYS A 98 8.06 7.95 15.71
C LYS A 98 8.62 8.65 14.49
N LEU A 99 7.76 8.79 13.47
CA LEU A 99 8.03 9.70 12.36
C LEU A 99 8.21 11.11 12.93
N ALA A 100 9.27 11.80 12.55
CA ALA A 100 9.53 13.16 12.99
C ALA A 100 8.37 14.07 12.52
N LYS A 101 8.17 15.18 13.24
CA LYS A 101 7.27 16.23 12.74
C LYS A 101 7.89 16.83 11.47
N PRO A 102 7.08 17.06 10.41
CA PRO A 102 7.61 17.65 9.19
C PRO A 102 8.00 19.12 9.44
N GLU A 103 9.18 19.48 8.96
CA GLU A 103 9.71 20.85 8.96
C GLU A 103 9.77 21.38 7.53
N ASP A 104 10.06 22.67 7.36
CA ASP A 104 10.39 23.20 6.02
C ASP A 104 11.58 22.43 5.45
N LEU A 105 11.39 21.77 4.30
CA LEU A 105 12.40 20.90 3.70
C LEU A 105 13.73 21.62 3.44
N ARG A 106 13.68 22.94 3.19
CA ARG A 106 14.87 23.79 3.01
C ARG A 106 15.79 23.85 4.22
N LYS A 107 15.24 23.60 5.44
CA LYS A 107 16.04 23.59 6.67
C LYS A 107 16.93 22.35 6.78
N GLY A 108 16.66 21.29 6.03
CA GLY A 108 17.42 20.05 6.06
C GLY A 108 17.49 19.41 7.45
N VAL A 109 16.38 19.43 8.19
CA VAL A 109 16.31 18.84 9.54
C VAL A 109 16.38 17.33 9.42
N LYS A 110 17.36 16.75 10.13
CA LYS A 110 17.64 15.31 10.13
C LYS A 110 16.90 14.61 11.26
N ALA A 111 16.35 13.45 10.97
CA ALA A 111 15.90 12.46 11.96
C ALA A 111 16.45 11.09 11.59
N SER A 112 16.26 10.08 12.41
CA SER A 112 16.72 8.73 12.11
C SER A 112 15.80 7.68 12.73
N TRP A 113 15.82 6.49 12.14
CA TRP A 113 15.24 5.27 12.68
C TRP A 113 16.31 4.19 12.83
N HIS A 114 16.29 3.49 13.95
CA HIS A 114 16.99 2.22 14.06
C HIS A 114 16.11 1.12 13.43
N LEU A 115 16.69 0.38 12.52
CA LEU A 115 16.03 -0.77 11.94
C LEU A 115 16.31 -2.02 12.80
N PRO A 116 15.42 -3.02 12.80
CA PRO A 116 15.61 -4.21 13.62
C PRO A 116 16.91 -4.92 13.29
N VAL A 117 17.76 -5.16 14.31
CA VAL A 117 19.08 -5.83 14.16
C VAL A 117 18.93 -7.22 13.55
N ALA A 118 17.81 -7.91 13.82
CA ALA A 118 17.51 -9.22 13.23
C ALA A 118 17.30 -9.16 11.70
N LEU A 119 16.95 -8.01 11.14
CA LEU A 119 16.75 -7.81 9.71
C LEU A 119 18.01 -7.29 9.01
N GLU A 120 18.74 -6.38 9.67
CA GLU A 120 20.00 -5.84 9.16
C GLU A 120 20.83 -5.29 10.33
N LYS A 121 22.05 -5.80 10.49
CA LYS A 121 22.94 -5.46 11.60
C LYS A 121 23.32 -3.97 11.55
N ASP A 122 23.30 -3.30 12.72
CA ASP A 122 23.73 -1.92 12.94
C ASP A 122 23.07 -0.90 11.95
N ALA A 123 21.89 -1.22 11.45
CA ALA A 123 21.19 -0.41 10.47
C ALA A 123 20.52 0.80 11.11
N VAL A 124 21.08 1.97 10.92
CA VAL A 124 20.45 3.26 11.22
C VAL A 124 20.10 3.92 9.91
N MET A 125 18.84 4.32 9.76
CA MET A 125 18.31 5.01 8.57
C MET A 125 18.07 6.49 8.91
N PRO A 126 19.02 7.40 8.62
CA PRO A 126 18.75 8.83 8.66
C PRO A 126 17.76 9.21 7.57
N TYR A 127 16.95 10.23 7.82
CA TYR A 127 16.03 10.75 6.82
C TYR A 127 15.76 12.25 7.01
N TYR A 128 15.39 12.92 5.91
CA TYR A 128 14.72 14.20 5.93
C TYR A 128 13.23 13.96 5.80
N TYR A 129 12.44 14.64 6.63
CA TYR A 129 10.98 14.64 6.51
C TYR A 129 10.48 16.07 6.61
N GLY A 130 9.92 16.58 5.54
CA GLY A 130 9.56 17.98 5.50
C GLY A 130 8.57 18.33 4.39
N TRP A 131 7.99 19.51 4.54
CA TRP A 131 7.09 20.11 3.57
C TRP A 131 7.81 21.15 2.71
N LYS A 132 7.30 21.36 1.50
CA LYS A 132 7.67 22.47 0.63
C LYS A 132 6.44 23.15 0.04
N GLY A 133 6.54 24.44 -0.21
CA GLY A 133 5.41 25.29 -0.61
C GLY A 133 4.60 25.72 0.60
N SER A 134 3.55 24.97 0.95
CA SER A 134 2.71 25.22 2.13
C SER A 134 2.72 24.01 3.08
N SER A 135 2.54 24.25 4.37
CA SER A 135 2.31 23.21 5.39
C SER A 135 0.84 23.03 5.73
N GLU A 136 -0.06 23.76 5.08
CA GLU A 136 -1.47 23.75 5.40
C GLU A 136 -2.22 22.61 4.72
N GLY A 137 -3.17 22.02 5.44
CA GLY A 137 -4.06 20.98 4.96
C GLY A 137 -3.39 19.62 4.80
N LYS A 138 -4.06 18.73 4.08
CA LYS A 138 -3.52 17.42 3.73
C LYS A 138 -2.65 17.52 2.48
N LEU A 139 -1.41 17.09 2.60
CA LEU A 139 -0.41 17.19 1.55
C LEU A 139 -0.10 15.82 0.92
N PRO A 140 0.20 15.78 -0.38
CA PRO A 140 0.77 14.60 -1.01
C PRO A 140 2.14 14.27 -0.42
N LEU A 141 2.43 12.97 -0.21
CA LEU A 141 3.71 12.49 0.31
C LEU A 141 4.53 11.81 -0.79
N PHE A 142 5.75 12.26 -0.98
CA PHE A 142 6.74 11.70 -1.89
C PHE A 142 7.82 10.92 -1.10
N LEU A 143 7.95 9.63 -1.38
CA LEU A 143 9.09 8.81 -0.96
C LEU A 143 10.13 8.86 -2.08
N TYR A 144 11.28 9.48 -1.80
CA TYR A 144 12.41 9.56 -2.72
C TYR A 144 13.51 8.58 -2.33
N LEU A 145 13.99 7.78 -3.27
CA LEU A 145 15.07 6.82 -3.11
C LEU A 145 16.29 7.26 -3.92
N HIS A 146 17.43 7.43 -3.25
CA HIS A 146 18.64 7.90 -3.90
C HIS A 146 19.43 6.79 -4.62
N GLY A 147 20.42 7.16 -5.43
CA GLY A 147 21.31 6.28 -6.17
C GLY A 147 22.38 5.61 -5.31
N SER A 148 23.27 4.81 -5.93
CA SER A 148 24.29 3.99 -5.27
C SER A 148 25.69 4.64 -5.22
N GLY A 149 25.78 5.95 -5.25
CA GLY A 149 27.03 6.66 -4.94
C GLY A 149 27.37 6.62 -3.43
N PRO A 150 28.39 7.37 -2.98
CA PRO A 150 28.65 7.53 -1.53
C PRO A 150 27.37 7.99 -0.82
N LYS A 151 26.89 7.22 0.14
CA LYS A 151 25.54 7.41 0.71
C LYS A 151 25.26 8.80 1.26
N GLU A 152 26.24 9.44 1.88
CA GLU A 152 26.10 10.80 2.40
C GLU A 152 25.91 11.84 1.29
N GLN A 153 26.65 11.68 0.18
CA GLN A 153 26.55 12.56 -0.99
C GLN A 153 25.22 12.35 -1.71
N GLU A 154 24.84 11.10 -1.94
CA GLU A 154 23.57 10.75 -2.57
C GLU A 154 22.36 11.30 -1.77
N TRP A 155 22.42 11.15 -0.45
CA TRP A 155 21.37 11.64 0.44
C TRP A 155 21.25 13.16 0.44
N SER A 156 22.39 13.88 0.53
CA SER A 156 22.40 15.34 0.44
C SER A 156 21.96 15.85 -0.94
N THR A 157 22.32 15.15 -2.01
CA THR A 157 21.82 15.43 -3.38
C THR A 157 20.31 15.22 -3.44
N GLY A 158 19.79 14.18 -2.78
CA GLY A 158 18.35 13.92 -2.69
C GLY A 158 17.59 15.07 -2.03
N LEU A 159 18.13 15.70 -0.99
CA LEU A 159 17.54 16.88 -0.38
C LEU A 159 17.52 18.07 -1.35
N ALA A 160 18.64 18.30 -2.06
CA ALA A 160 18.74 19.39 -3.04
C ALA A 160 17.73 19.19 -4.20
N LEU A 161 17.60 17.97 -4.72
CA LEU A 161 16.63 17.60 -5.74
C LEU A 161 15.19 17.77 -5.23
N GLY A 162 14.87 17.26 -4.03
CA GLY A 162 13.56 17.39 -3.42
C GLY A 162 13.12 18.86 -3.31
N ASN A 163 14.02 19.75 -2.91
CA ASN A 163 13.75 21.19 -2.86
C ASN A 163 13.55 21.81 -4.25
N ARG A 164 14.25 21.30 -5.29
CA ARG A 164 14.20 21.84 -6.67
C ARG A 164 12.96 21.43 -7.43
N PHE A 165 12.44 20.22 -7.24
CA PHE A 165 11.31 19.69 -7.98
C PHE A 165 10.05 20.58 -7.85
N LYS A 166 9.27 20.73 -8.93
CA LYS A 166 8.12 21.64 -9.00
C LYS A 166 6.80 20.92 -8.78
N ASP A 167 6.64 20.34 -7.60
CA ASP A 167 5.46 19.56 -7.19
C ASP A 167 4.80 20.04 -5.87
N GLY A 168 5.26 21.17 -5.32
CA GLY A 168 4.67 21.80 -4.13
C GLY A 168 3.20 22.24 -4.33
N PRO A 169 2.38 22.39 -3.28
CA PRO A 169 2.70 21.95 -1.92
C PRO A 169 2.77 20.42 -1.79
N SER A 170 3.74 19.93 -1.02
CA SER A 170 4.00 18.49 -0.85
C SER A 170 4.85 18.20 0.38
N LEU A 171 4.77 16.95 0.87
CA LEU A 171 5.66 16.36 1.87
C LEU A 171 6.68 15.47 1.17
N TYR A 172 7.89 15.42 1.71
CA TYR A 172 8.96 14.54 1.26
C TYR A 172 9.50 13.71 2.41
N PHE A 173 9.64 12.41 2.18
CA PHE A 173 10.46 11.52 2.98
C PHE A 173 11.66 11.10 2.15
N ILE A 174 12.86 11.52 2.56
CA ILE A 174 14.12 11.29 1.84
C ILE A 174 15.04 10.50 2.77
N PRO A 175 15.02 9.17 2.74
CA PRO A 175 15.90 8.33 3.57
C PRO A 175 17.31 8.28 2.99
N GLN A 176 18.29 8.03 3.88
CA GLN A 176 19.60 7.53 3.52
C GLN A 176 19.61 6.02 3.63
N ILE A 177 20.25 5.32 2.68
CA ILE A 177 20.47 3.88 2.83
C ILE A 177 21.26 3.60 4.12
N PRO A 178 20.83 2.66 4.99
CA PRO A 178 21.50 2.44 6.27
C PRO A 178 22.95 1.97 6.11
N ASN A 179 23.15 0.89 5.35
CA ASN A 179 24.45 0.29 5.09
C ASN A 179 24.72 0.20 3.59
N GLU A 180 25.99 0.23 3.21
CA GLU A 180 26.48 0.08 1.84
C GLU A 180 26.80 -1.39 1.52
N GLY A 181 27.41 -1.63 0.35
CA GLY A 181 27.76 -2.98 -0.13
C GLY A 181 26.52 -3.80 -0.44
N ASP A 182 26.48 -5.02 0.05
CA ASP A 182 25.40 -5.99 -0.21
C ASP A 182 24.04 -5.52 0.33
N TYR A 183 24.06 -4.55 1.24
CA TYR A 183 22.85 -3.94 1.83
C TYR A 183 22.32 -2.73 1.06
N TYR A 184 22.99 -2.32 0.00
CA TYR A 184 22.60 -1.15 -0.80
C TYR A 184 21.46 -1.48 -1.76
N ARG A 185 20.33 -1.96 -1.19
CA ARG A 185 19.13 -2.35 -1.95
C ARG A 185 17.86 -1.91 -1.22
N TRP A 186 17.09 -1.04 -1.87
CA TRP A 186 15.88 -0.43 -1.29
C TRP A 186 14.73 -1.41 -1.03
N TRP A 187 14.78 -2.60 -1.59
CA TRP A 187 13.74 -3.65 -1.47
C TRP A 187 14.03 -4.74 -0.44
N GLN A 188 15.17 -4.71 0.23
CA GLN A 188 15.49 -5.70 1.26
C GLN A 188 14.58 -5.58 2.49
N VAL A 189 14.38 -6.68 3.21
CA VAL A 189 13.40 -6.78 4.32
C VAL A 189 13.56 -5.71 5.39
N ALA A 190 14.76 -5.28 5.72
CA ALA A 190 14.97 -4.19 6.68
C ALA A 190 14.38 -2.87 6.19
N LYS A 191 14.52 -2.58 4.88
CA LYS A 191 13.92 -1.40 4.25
C LYS A 191 12.41 -1.59 4.07
N GLN A 192 11.93 -2.81 3.78
CA GLN A 192 10.48 -3.09 3.77
C GLN A 192 9.84 -2.76 5.12
N PHE A 193 10.51 -3.12 6.23
CA PHE A 193 10.07 -2.72 7.57
C PHE A 193 10.00 -1.19 7.72
N ALA A 194 10.99 -0.45 7.18
CA ALA A 194 10.97 1.01 7.22
C ALA A 194 9.82 1.60 6.38
N TRP A 195 9.54 1.03 5.20
CA TRP A 195 8.42 1.50 4.35
C TRP A 195 7.07 1.24 5.00
N GLU A 196 6.87 0.08 5.63
CA GLU A 196 5.63 -0.22 6.35
C GLU A 196 5.47 0.66 7.61
N ARG A 197 6.59 0.96 8.32
CA ARG A 197 6.58 1.95 9.40
C ARG A 197 6.20 3.33 8.88
N LEU A 198 6.79 3.78 7.75
CA LEU A 198 6.46 5.06 7.13
C LEU A 198 4.98 5.14 6.77
N LEU A 199 4.46 4.16 6.02
CA LEU A 199 3.06 4.12 5.60
C LEU A 199 2.14 4.13 6.82
N ARG A 200 2.38 3.27 7.80
CA ARG A 200 1.57 3.15 9.01
C ARG A 200 1.54 4.44 9.84
N GLN A 201 2.67 5.10 10.01
CA GLN A 201 2.75 6.32 10.81
C GLN A 201 2.27 7.55 10.03
N ALA A 202 2.65 7.69 8.76
CA ALA A 202 2.24 8.81 7.93
C ALA A 202 0.72 8.82 7.68
N LEU A 203 0.10 7.66 7.44
CA LEU A 203 -1.36 7.58 7.24
C LEU A 203 -2.16 7.86 8.53
N ALA A 204 -1.53 7.74 9.70
CA ALA A 204 -2.14 8.12 10.98
C ALA A 204 -2.00 9.61 11.31
N GLU A 205 -1.27 10.39 10.49
CA GLU A 205 -1.12 11.83 10.64
C GLU A 205 -2.19 12.60 9.86
N ASP A 206 -2.67 13.71 10.43
CA ASP A 206 -3.76 14.50 9.85
C ASP A 206 -3.33 15.32 8.62
N ASN A 207 -2.04 15.53 8.42
CA ASN A 207 -1.45 16.36 7.36
C ASN A 207 -1.07 15.58 6.09
N VAL A 208 -1.25 14.26 6.05
CA VAL A 208 -0.97 13.44 4.88
C VAL A 208 -2.25 13.10 4.13
N ASP A 209 -2.26 13.31 2.82
CA ASP A 209 -3.32 12.82 1.94
C ASP A 209 -3.06 11.35 1.59
N ALA A 210 -3.81 10.45 2.23
CA ALA A 210 -3.66 9.00 2.05
C ALA A 210 -3.90 8.51 0.61
N ASN A 211 -4.52 9.31 -0.25
CA ASN A 211 -4.73 8.99 -1.65
C ASN A 211 -3.72 9.66 -2.60
N ARG A 212 -2.70 10.34 -2.05
CA ARG A 212 -1.64 11.00 -2.83
C ARG A 212 -0.25 10.65 -2.29
N LEU A 213 0.04 9.35 -2.26
CA LEU A 213 1.36 8.82 -1.92
C LEU A 213 2.08 8.45 -3.21
N TYR A 214 3.34 8.86 -3.33
CA TYR A 214 4.15 8.64 -4.51
C TYR A 214 5.50 8.06 -4.12
N VAL A 215 6.01 7.11 -4.93
CA VAL A 215 7.37 6.57 -4.79
C VAL A 215 8.15 6.83 -6.07
N PHE A 216 9.37 7.32 -5.93
CA PHE A 216 10.25 7.56 -7.06
C PHE A 216 11.71 7.51 -6.63
N GLY A 217 12.61 7.35 -7.59
CA GLY A 217 14.03 7.29 -7.28
C GLY A 217 14.89 7.27 -8.53
N ILE A 218 16.20 7.41 -8.33
CA ILE A 218 17.20 7.54 -9.38
C ILE A 218 18.21 6.40 -9.27
N SER A 219 18.61 5.79 -10.38
CA SER A 219 19.64 4.74 -10.42
C SER A 219 19.26 3.57 -9.51
N GLU A 220 20.00 3.26 -8.46
CA GLU A 220 19.62 2.25 -7.47
C GLU A 220 18.23 2.55 -6.86
N GLY A 221 17.92 3.83 -6.61
CA GLY A 221 16.57 4.25 -6.23
C GLY A 221 15.54 4.06 -7.33
N GLY A 222 15.94 4.08 -8.60
CA GLY A 222 15.11 3.74 -9.76
C GLY A 222 14.71 2.26 -9.73
N TYR A 223 15.66 1.35 -9.51
CA TYR A 223 15.39 -0.08 -9.30
C TYR A 223 14.47 -0.28 -8.08
N GLY A 224 14.80 0.35 -6.95
CA GLY A 224 14.00 0.28 -5.72
C GLY A 224 12.58 0.77 -5.93
N SER A 225 12.39 1.94 -6.53
CA SER A 225 11.06 2.49 -6.76
C SER A 225 10.23 1.66 -7.74
N GLN A 226 10.85 1.02 -8.74
CA GLN A 226 10.16 0.08 -9.64
C GLN A 226 9.65 -1.14 -8.90
N ARG A 227 10.45 -1.75 -8.02
CA ARG A 227 10.03 -2.88 -7.18
C ARG A 227 8.96 -2.48 -6.18
N LEU A 228 9.13 -1.34 -5.49
CA LEU A 228 8.14 -0.85 -4.53
C LEU A 228 6.83 -0.44 -5.20
N ALA A 229 6.88 0.07 -6.45
CA ALA A 229 5.70 0.36 -7.25
C ALA A 229 4.83 -0.89 -7.46
N SER A 230 5.46 -2.03 -7.79
CA SER A 230 4.75 -3.30 -7.97
C SER A 230 4.32 -3.93 -6.65
N PHE A 231 5.21 -3.97 -5.65
CA PHE A 231 4.96 -4.69 -4.39
C PHE A 231 3.94 -4.00 -3.48
N TYR A 232 3.91 -2.66 -3.47
CA TYR A 232 3.02 -1.84 -2.64
C TYR A 232 2.07 -0.96 -3.49
N ALA A 233 1.72 -1.38 -4.71
CA ALA A 233 0.90 -0.58 -5.63
C ALA A 233 -0.41 -0.10 -5.02
N ASP A 234 -0.98 -0.88 -4.13
CA ASP A 234 -2.23 -0.57 -3.43
C ASP A 234 -2.14 0.63 -2.47
N TYR A 235 -0.93 1.16 -2.21
CA TYR A 235 -0.73 2.40 -1.44
C TYR A 235 -0.43 3.60 -2.33
N TRP A 236 0.18 3.40 -3.50
CA TRP A 236 0.64 4.49 -4.33
C TRP A 236 -0.46 5.06 -5.22
N ALA A 237 -0.46 6.38 -5.40
CA ALA A 237 -1.21 7.03 -6.47
C ALA A 237 -0.43 6.95 -7.80
N ALA A 238 0.89 7.06 -7.72
CA ALA A 238 1.77 6.89 -8.86
C ALA A 238 3.21 6.53 -8.42
N ALA A 239 3.98 5.99 -9.36
CA ALA A 239 5.39 5.67 -9.20
C ALA A 239 6.24 6.26 -10.32
N GLY A 240 7.49 6.61 -10.01
CA GLY A 240 8.39 7.29 -10.94
C GLY A 240 9.83 6.79 -10.90
N PRO A 241 10.14 5.54 -11.28
CA PRO A 241 11.51 5.11 -11.46
C PRO A 241 12.23 5.92 -12.54
N MET A 242 13.53 6.23 -12.30
CA MET A 242 14.39 6.96 -13.22
C MET A 242 15.76 6.29 -13.30
N ALA A 243 16.28 6.15 -14.52
CA ALA A 243 17.61 5.57 -14.79
C ALA A 243 17.85 4.23 -14.05
N GLY A 244 16.78 3.42 -13.91
CA GLY A 244 16.79 2.06 -13.39
C GLY A 244 16.53 1.04 -14.50
N GLY A 245 16.17 -0.17 -14.15
CA GLY A 245 15.81 -1.21 -15.11
C GLY A 245 15.73 -2.58 -14.45
N GLU A 246 14.59 -2.92 -13.87
CA GLU A 246 14.34 -4.27 -13.34
C GLU A 246 13.79 -5.19 -14.42
N PRO A 247 14.24 -6.45 -14.45
CA PRO A 247 13.53 -7.48 -15.17
C PRO A 247 12.08 -7.58 -14.72
N LEU A 248 11.14 -7.80 -15.64
CA LEU A 248 9.69 -7.85 -15.35
C LEU A 248 9.32 -8.89 -14.27
N LYS A 249 10.11 -9.96 -14.12
CA LYS A 249 9.95 -10.94 -13.05
C LYS A 249 10.10 -10.33 -11.65
N ASN A 250 10.93 -9.30 -11.49
CA ASN A 250 11.22 -8.68 -10.21
C ASN A 250 10.22 -7.55 -9.85
N ALA A 251 9.51 -7.04 -10.85
CA ALA A 251 8.51 -5.98 -10.69
C ALA A 251 7.37 -6.20 -11.71
N PRO A 252 6.49 -7.19 -11.48
CA PRO A 252 5.36 -7.46 -12.37
C PRO A 252 4.51 -6.23 -12.59
N ILE A 253 4.24 -5.89 -13.86
CA ILE A 253 3.52 -4.67 -14.21
C ILE A 253 2.02 -4.76 -13.92
N GLU A 254 1.49 -5.96 -13.85
CA GLU A 254 0.07 -6.21 -13.57
C GLU A 254 -0.35 -5.57 -12.25
N ASN A 255 0.54 -5.62 -11.25
CA ASN A 255 0.31 -4.99 -9.95
C ASN A 255 0.13 -3.47 -10.05
N CYS A 256 0.73 -2.84 -11.07
CA CYS A 256 0.67 -1.40 -11.32
C CYS A 256 -0.56 -0.97 -12.15
N ALA A 257 -1.52 -1.88 -12.42
CA ALA A 257 -2.66 -1.58 -13.28
C ALA A 257 -3.49 -0.35 -12.85
N ASN A 258 -3.58 -0.08 -11.55
CA ASN A 258 -4.42 0.99 -10.98
C ASN A 258 -3.66 2.25 -10.54
N ILE A 259 -2.37 2.38 -10.87
CA ILE A 259 -1.54 3.54 -10.51
C ILE A 259 -0.98 4.22 -11.75
N GLY A 260 -0.62 5.51 -11.64
CA GLY A 260 0.18 6.15 -12.65
C GLY A 260 1.62 5.64 -12.61
N PHE A 261 2.20 5.29 -13.77
CA PHE A 261 3.56 4.76 -13.83
C PHE A 261 4.43 5.57 -14.81
N SER A 262 5.39 6.34 -14.29
CA SER A 262 6.37 7.08 -15.08
C SER A 262 7.72 6.40 -15.01
N PHE A 263 8.33 6.08 -16.16
CA PHE A 263 9.67 5.52 -16.18
C PHE A 263 10.52 6.23 -17.24
N LEU A 264 11.57 6.90 -16.79
CA LEU A 264 12.47 7.67 -17.67
C LEU A 264 13.88 7.12 -17.57
N THR A 265 14.46 6.76 -18.71
CA THR A 265 15.84 6.24 -18.81
C THR A 265 16.51 6.85 -20.04
N GLY A 266 17.80 7.11 -19.99
CA GLY A 266 18.54 7.52 -21.18
C GLY A 266 18.56 6.41 -22.25
N ALA A 267 18.35 6.78 -23.51
CA ALA A 267 18.38 5.80 -24.61
C ALA A 267 19.75 5.14 -24.75
N ASP A 268 20.81 5.86 -24.36
CA ASP A 268 22.20 5.39 -24.40
C ASP A 268 22.72 4.90 -23.04
N ASP A 269 21.82 4.70 -22.05
CA ASP A 269 22.15 4.12 -20.74
C ASP A 269 22.22 2.59 -20.84
N THR A 270 23.32 2.09 -21.37
CA THR A 270 23.56 0.66 -21.64
C THR A 270 24.05 -0.13 -20.43
N GLY A 271 24.50 0.55 -19.35
CA GLY A 271 24.96 -0.10 -18.14
C GLY A 271 23.85 -0.97 -17.53
N PHE A 272 24.16 -2.23 -17.21
CA PHE A 272 23.20 -3.22 -16.72
C PHE A 272 21.94 -3.36 -17.59
N TYR A 273 22.05 -3.02 -18.89
CA TYR A 273 20.94 -3.06 -19.86
C TYR A 273 19.73 -2.22 -19.46
N ARG A 274 19.92 -1.11 -18.73
CA ARG A 274 18.82 -0.28 -18.23
C ARG A 274 17.90 0.22 -19.34
N ASN A 275 18.46 0.68 -20.46
CA ASN A 275 17.67 1.10 -21.62
C ASN A 275 16.84 -0.04 -22.22
N ILE A 276 17.38 -1.24 -22.33
CA ILE A 276 16.69 -2.42 -22.88
C ILE A 276 15.59 -2.89 -21.91
N LEU A 277 15.88 -2.96 -20.62
CA LEU A 277 14.88 -3.36 -19.59
C LEU A 277 13.75 -2.33 -19.46
N THR A 278 14.07 -1.04 -19.61
CA THR A 278 13.04 0.02 -19.69
C THR A 278 12.18 -0.16 -20.95
N TYR A 279 12.77 -0.46 -22.11
CA TYR A 279 12.02 -0.77 -23.32
C TYR A 279 11.11 -1.99 -23.17
N TYR A 280 11.58 -3.07 -22.53
CA TYR A 280 10.73 -4.22 -22.27
C TYR A 280 9.57 -3.88 -21.31
N THR A 281 9.82 -3.03 -20.34
CA THR A 281 8.77 -2.53 -19.45
C THR A 281 7.75 -1.70 -20.23
N GLN A 282 8.18 -0.83 -21.16
CA GLN A 282 7.29 -0.05 -22.03
C GLN A 282 6.40 -0.98 -22.87
N VAL A 283 7.00 -1.94 -23.57
CA VAL A 283 6.25 -2.89 -24.41
C VAL A 283 5.23 -3.68 -23.60
N ALA A 284 5.58 -4.06 -22.36
CA ALA A 284 4.67 -4.77 -21.48
C ALA A 284 3.47 -3.90 -21.06
N PHE A 285 3.72 -2.63 -20.68
CA PHE A 285 2.64 -1.69 -20.32
C PHE A 285 1.75 -1.35 -21.53
N ASP A 286 2.33 -1.08 -22.69
CA ASP A 286 1.58 -0.81 -23.94
C ASP A 286 0.66 -1.99 -24.28
N SER A 287 1.20 -3.22 -24.21
CA SER A 287 0.45 -4.45 -24.47
C SER A 287 -0.68 -4.68 -23.48
N ALA A 288 -0.41 -4.46 -22.19
CA ALA A 288 -1.40 -4.63 -21.13
C ALA A 288 -2.51 -3.58 -21.22
N GLN A 289 -2.18 -2.33 -21.52
CA GLN A 289 -3.14 -1.25 -21.71
C GLN A 289 -4.02 -1.50 -22.96
N LEU A 290 -3.44 -1.99 -24.04
CA LEU A 290 -4.19 -2.36 -25.24
C LEU A 290 -5.17 -3.53 -24.96
N ALA A 291 -4.72 -4.53 -24.21
CA ALA A 291 -5.53 -5.70 -23.89
C ALA A 291 -6.65 -5.40 -22.88
N ARG A 292 -6.41 -4.50 -21.94
CA ARG A 292 -7.37 -4.12 -20.89
C ARG A 292 -7.25 -2.62 -20.59
N PRO A 293 -7.84 -1.74 -21.43
CA PRO A 293 -7.68 -0.30 -21.31
C PRO A 293 -8.41 0.32 -20.10
N MET A 294 -9.47 -0.32 -19.62
CA MET A 294 -10.36 0.21 -18.58
C MET A 294 -10.83 -0.89 -17.62
N ASP A 295 -11.14 -0.47 -16.39
CA ASP A 295 -11.86 -1.31 -15.43
C ASP A 295 -13.39 -1.30 -15.67
N ALA A 296 -14.13 -1.99 -14.79
CA ALA A 296 -15.60 -2.08 -14.88
C ALA A 296 -16.31 -0.72 -14.71
N ASP A 297 -15.69 0.24 -14.03
CA ASP A 297 -16.20 1.61 -13.86
C ASP A 297 -15.71 2.57 -14.94
N LYS A 298 -15.13 2.06 -16.02
CA LYS A 298 -14.54 2.83 -17.14
C LYS A 298 -13.37 3.73 -16.70
N ARG A 299 -12.65 3.38 -15.64
CA ARG A 299 -11.42 4.04 -15.24
C ARG A 299 -10.25 3.46 -16.02
N PRO A 300 -9.32 4.29 -16.50
CA PRO A 300 -8.19 3.80 -17.29
C PRO A 300 -7.27 2.93 -16.43
N LEU A 301 -6.86 1.79 -16.97
CA LEU A 301 -5.85 0.91 -16.39
C LEU A 301 -4.50 1.11 -17.10
N PHE A 302 -3.40 0.78 -16.42
CA PHE A 302 -2.04 0.87 -16.94
C PHE A 302 -1.68 2.25 -17.48
N VAL A 303 -2.13 3.33 -16.83
CA VAL A 303 -1.77 4.68 -17.24
C VAL A 303 -0.28 4.89 -17.03
N HIS A 304 0.46 5.11 -18.10
CA HIS A 304 1.91 5.20 -18.01
C HIS A 304 2.51 6.26 -18.93
N ARG A 305 3.75 6.61 -18.61
CA ARG A 305 4.68 7.41 -19.41
C ARG A 305 6.06 6.78 -19.28
N ILE A 306 6.41 5.90 -20.22
CA ILE A 306 7.70 5.20 -20.21
C ILE A 306 8.46 5.65 -21.45
N ASN A 307 9.60 6.33 -21.24
CA ASN A 307 10.34 6.95 -22.35
C ASN A 307 11.84 6.66 -22.21
N LEU A 308 12.43 6.27 -23.33
CA LEU A 308 13.86 6.33 -23.57
C LEU A 308 14.20 7.73 -24.10
N LEU A 309 15.04 8.47 -23.38
CA LEU A 309 15.40 9.86 -23.71
C LEU A 309 16.57 9.86 -24.69
N PRO A 310 16.38 10.32 -25.96
CA PRO A 310 17.41 10.27 -26.99
C PRO A 310 18.65 11.08 -26.61
N GLY A 311 19.85 10.54 -26.91
CA GLY A 311 21.13 11.18 -26.66
C GLY A 311 21.52 11.30 -25.18
N MET A 312 20.74 10.72 -24.27
CA MET A 312 21.03 10.71 -22.84
C MET A 312 21.57 9.35 -22.41
N GLN A 313 22.59 9.36 -21.58
CA GLN A 313 23.13 8.22 -20.87
C GLN A 313 22.49 8.10 -19.49
N HIS A 314 23.27 7.74 -18.46
CA HIS A 314 22.77 7.52 -17.09
C HIS A 314 22.22 8.78 -16.42
N HIS A 315 22.73 9.96 -16.76
CA HIS A 315 22.21 11.23 -16.27
C HIS A 315 21.13 11.77 -17.22
N ILE A 316 19.93 12.02 -16.69
CA ILE A 316 18.76 12.49 -17.41
C ILE A 316 18.16 13.74 -16.75
N ASN A 317 17.17 14.34 -17.37
CA ASN A 317 16.39 15.40 -16.72
C ASN A 317 15.39 14.80 -15.72
N TYR A 318 15.73 14.86 -14.43
CA TYR A 318 14.91 14.33 -13.34
C TYR A 318 13.69 15.19 -13.02
N ASP A 319 13.66 16.46 -13.42
CA ASP A 319 12.61 17.43 -13.05
C ASP A 319 11.25 17.14 -13.69
N LEU A 320 11.22 16.24 -14.67
CA LEU A 320 9.99 15.88 -15.38
C LEU A 320 9.07 14.94 -14.59
N THR A 321 9.60 14.22 -13.60
CA THR A 321 8.91 13.09 -12.97
C THR A 321 7.86 13.53 -11.95
N THR A 322 8.25 14.24 -10.91
CA THR A 322 7.34 14.55 -9.79
C THR A 322 6.14 15.45 -10.18
N PRO A 323 6.25 16.43 -11.09
CA PRO A 323 5.08 17.17 -11.57
C PRO A 323 4.06 16.29 -12.29
N TRP A 324 4.52 15.23 -12.99
CA TRP A 324 3.62 14.27 -13.62
C TRP A 324 2.95 13.35 -12.60
N LEU A 325 3.71 12.82 -11.62
CA LEU A 325 3.17 11.96 -10.56
C LEU A 325 2.05 12.65 -9.78
N LYS A 326 2.20 13.93 -9.50
CA LYS A 326 1.25 14.73 -8.70
C LYS A 326 -0.17 14.80 -9.31
N ASN A 327 -0.32 14.51 -10.60
CA ASN A 327 -1.63 14.52 -11.26
C ASN A 327 -2.50 13.32 -10.89
N PHE A 328 -1.94 12.30 -10.24
CA PHE A 328 -2.66 11.08 -9.91
C PHE A 328 -3.19 11.10 -8.48
N VAL A 329 -4.35 10.51 -8.33
CA VAL A 329 -5.01 10.25 -7.05
C VAL A 329 -5.33 8.77 -7.00
N ARG A 330 -4.95 8.10 -5.93
CA ARG A 330 -5.20 6.67 -5.74
C ARG A 330 -6.70 6.39 -5.70
N ASN A 331 -7.12 5.34 -6.39
CA ASN A 331 -8.41 4.71 -6.17
C ASN A 331 -8.25 3.60 -5.10
N PRO A 332 -8.75 3.77 -3.87
CA PRO A 332 -8.62 2.74 -2.83
C PRO A 332 -9.53 1.53 -3.06
N TYR A 333 -10.52 1.63 -3.98
CA TYR A 333 -11.55 0.62 -4.24
C TYR A 333 -11.66 0.26 -5.73
N PRO A 334 -10.56 -0.20 -6.38
CA PRO A 334 -10.64 -0.56 -7.78
C PRO A 334 -11.52 -1.81 -7.96
N LYS A 335 -12.38 -1.78 -8.99
CA LYS A 335 -13.23 -2.93 -9.36
C LYS A 335 -12.51 -3.95 -10.27
N THR A 336 -11.29 -3.64 -10.66
CA THR A 336 -10.36 -4.57 -11.30
C THR A 336 -9.07 -4.59 -10.50
N VAL A 337 -8.71 -5.74 -9.94
CA VAL A 337 -7.45 -5.95 -9.24
C VAL A 337 -6.68 -7.05 -9.94
N LEU A 338 -5.51 -6.69 -10.43
CA LEU A 338 -4.54 -7.61 -10.99
C LEU A 338 -3.37 -7.67 -10.01
N TRP A 339 -3.14 -8.82 -9.42
CA TRP A 339 -2.12 -8.99 -8.41
C TRP A 339 -1.32 -10.27 -8.64
N GLU A 340 -0.07 -10.12 -8.99
CA GLU A 340 0.90 -11.20 -8.88
C GLU A 340 1.55 -11.10 -7.50
N ASP A 341 1.15 -12.00 -6.59
CA ASP A 341 1.82 -12.18 -5.31
C ASP A 341 3.14 -12.91 -5.54
N TYR A 342 4.23 -12.21 -5.32
CA TYR A 342 5.59 -12.69 -5.51
C TYR A 342 6.47 -12.37 -4.31
N GLU A 343 7.54 -13.12 -4.19
CA GLU A 343 8.51 -12.91 -3.14
C GLU A 343 9.42 -11.71 -3.44
N MET A 344 9.53 -10.77 -2.48
CA MET A 344 10.51 -9.71 -2.49
C MET A 344 11.41 -9.83 -1.26
N ASP A 345 12.67 -10.22 -1.44
CA ASP A 345 13.63 -10.57 -0.39
C ASP A 345 13.06 -11.56 0.64
N GLY A 346 12.51 -12.68 0.17
CA GLY A 346 11.98 -13.76 1.00
C GLY A 346 10.59 -13.50 1.59
N ARG A 347 9.93 -12.41 1.22
CA ARG A 347 8.64 -12.02 1.79
C ARG A 347 7.57 -11.85 0.72
N HIS A 348 6.43 -12.49 0.94
CA HIS A 348 5.18 -12.25 0.23
C HIS A 348 4.32 -11.20 0.96
N ARG A 349 3.38 -10.59 0.27
CA ARG A 349 2.36 -9.77 0.90
C ARG A 349 1.15 -10.60 1.31
N SER A 350 0.58 -10.30 2.49
CA SER A 350 -0.68 -10.92 2.94
C SER A 350 -1.91 -10.30 2.29
N GLY A 351 -1.86 -9.02 1.89
CA GLY A 351 -3.00 -8.30 1.35
C GLY A 351 -2.66 -7.35 0.22
N PHE A 352 -3.63 -7.12 -0.68
CA PHE A 352 -3.50 -6.19 -1.80
C PHE A 352 -4.88 -5.65 -2.18
N TYR A 353 -5.08 -4.32 -2.11
CA TYR A 353 -6.40 -3.66 -2.20
C TYR A 353 -7.41 -4.23 -1.21
N ASN A 354 -8.38 -5.00 -1.69
CA ASN A 354 -9.42 -5.64 -0.87
C ASN A 354 -9.28 -7.17 -0.78
N LEU A 355 -8.14 -7.70 -1.24
CA LEU A 355 -7.83 -9.14 -1.17
C LEU A 355 -6.86 -9.43 -0.03
N GLN A 356 -7.11 -10.50 0.74
CA GLN A 356 -6.19 -11.00 1.77
C GLN A 356 -6.01 -12.50 1.63
N VAL A 357 -4.77 -12.95 1.48
CA VAL A 357 -4.41 -14.37 1.46
C VAL A 357 -4.44 -14.91 2.88
N ILE A 358 -5.35 -15.85 3.14
CA ILE A 358 -5.47 -16.53 4.44
C ILE A 358 -4.61 -17.79 4.47
N ALA A 359 -4.55 -18.50 3.35
CA ALA A 359 -3.67 -19.63 3.16
C ALA A 359 -3.27 -19.72 1.68
N SER A 360 -1.98 -19.73 1.42
CA SER A 360 -1.48 -19.99 0.07
C SER A 360 -1.27 -21.50 -0.13
N PRO A 361 -1.70 -22.07 -1.28
CA PRO A 361 -1.48 -23.47 -1.58
C PRO A 361 -0.03 -23.77 -1.98
N THR A 362 0.74 -22.75 -2.34
CA THR A 362 2.08 -22.83 -2.90
C THR A 362 3.01 -21.81 -2.27
N LYS A 363 4.31 -22.07 -2.35
CA LYS A 363 5.37 -21.07 -2.08
C LYS A 363 5.76 -20.32 -3.35
N ASN A 364 5.20 -20.69 -4.50
CA ASN A 364 5.41 -20.04 -5.77
C ASN A 364 4.59 -18.75 -5.89
N ARG A 365 4.71 -18.07 -7.02
CA ARG A 365 3.91 -16.90 -7.33
C ARG A 365 2.46 -17.30 -7.60
N THR A 366 1.55 -16.47 -7.12
CA THR A 366 0.11 -16.63 -7.38
C THR A 366 -0.42 -15.36 -8.04
N TYR A 367 -1.10 -15.51 -9.15
CA TYR A 367 -1.74 -14.42 -9.87
C TYR A 367 -3.25 -14.41 -9.62
N TYR A 368 -3.73 -13.29 -9.10
CA TYR A 368 -5.13 -13.00 -8.84
C TYR A 368 -5.62 -11.98 -9.87
N ASP A 369 -6.61 -12.36 -10.68
CA ASP A 369 -7.31 -11.46 -11.59
C ASP A 369 -8.76 -11.35 -11.14
N MET A 370 -9.06 -10.28 -10.40
CA MET A 370 -10.38 -10.00 -9.85
C MET A 370 -11.06 -8.88 -10.63
N THR A 371 -12.34 -9.08 -10.95
CA THR A 371 -13.24 -8.05 -11.44
C THR A 371 -14.53 -8.04 -10.64
N ILE A 372 -15.05 -6.83 -10.38
CA ILE A 372 -16.35 -6.62 -9.75
C ILE A 372 -17.22 -5.88 -10.75
N HIS A 373 -18.35 -6.49 -11.13
CA HIS A 373 -19.35 -5.84 -11.97
C HIS A 373 -20.73 -6.06 -11.33
N ASP A 374 -21.46 -4.98 -11.08
CA ASP A 374 -22.66 -5.00 -10.25
C ASP A 374 -22.35 -5.65 -8.88
N ASN A 375 -23.10 -6.69 -8.51
CA ASN A 375 -22.84 -7.44 -7.28
C ASN A 375 -22.15 -8.79 -7.53
N VAL A 376 -21.46 -8.93 -8.64
CA VAL A 376 -20.75 -10.18 -9.00
C VAL A 376 -19.23 -9.95 -8.93
N VAL A 377 -18.57 -10.65 -8.04
CA VAL A 377 -17.12 -10.73 -7.92
C VAL A 377 -16.63 -11.97 -8.67
N ARG A 378 -15.81 -11.78 -9.69
CA ARG A 378 -15.15 -12.87 -10.43
C ARG A 378 -13.67 -12.84 -10.16
N ILE A 379 -13.09 -13.96 -9.78
CA ILE A 379 -11.65 -14.08 -9.53
C ILE A 379 -11.12 -15.31 -10.26
N SER A 380 -10.11 -15.10 -11.10
CA SER A 380 -9.25 -16.17 -11.63
C SER A 380 -8.00 -16.23 -10.78
N ILE A 381 -7.67 -17.38 -10.24
CA ILE A 381 -6.49 -17.59 -9.38
C ILE A 381 -5.60 -18.65 -10.05
N ARG A 382 -4.35 -18.27 -10.34
CA ARG A 382 -3.41 -19.10 -11.08
C ARG A 382 -2.04 -19.09 -10.41
N GLU A 383 -1.37 -20.22 -10.36
CA GLU A 383 0.06 -20.27 -10.09
C GLU A 383 0.83 -19.80 -11.31
N VAL A 384 1.94 -19.10 -11.08
CA VAL A 384 2.79 -18.54 -12.14
C VAL A 384 4.20 -19.08 -12.00
N GLU A 385 4.66 -19.72 -13.06
CA GLU A 385 6.04 -20.17 -13.17
C GLU A 385 6.76 -19.38 -14.26
N TYR A 386 7.92 -18.82 -13.91
CA TYR A 386 8.79 -18.09 -14.81
C TYR A 386 9.94 -18.96 -15.30
N THR A 387 10.11 -19.06 -16.61
CA THR A 387 11.26 -19.69 -17.23
C THR A 387 12.06 -18.63 -17.98
N ALA A 388 13.30 -18.38 -17.58
CA ALA A 388 14.17 -17.45 -18.28
C ALA A 388 14.51 -18.02 -19.68
N VAL A 389 14.22 -17.23 -20.73
CA VAL A 389 14.55 -17.59 -22.13
C VAL A 389 15.74 -16.83 -22.64
N GLU A 390 16.10 -15.73 -22.01
CA GLU A 390 17.28 -14.94 -22.31
C GLU A 390 17.96 -14.49 -21.02
N ARG A 391 19.24 -14.82 -20.84
CA ARG A 391 20.09 -14.37 -19.76
C ARG A 391 21.36 -13.75 -20.35
N ASP A 392 21.70 -12.55 -19.93
CA ASP A 392 22.93 -11.93 -20.35
C ASP A 392 24.15 -12.65 -19.74
N LYS A 393 25.30 -12.62 -20.46
CA LYS A 393 26.50 -13.32 -20.05
C LYS A 393 27.42 -12.52 -19.14
N GLN A 394 27.27 -11.20 -19.10
CA GLN A 394 28.18 -10.31 -18.38
C GLN A 394 27.74 -10.17 -16.90
N TRP A 395 26.45 -9.98 -16.65
CA TRP A 395 25.88 -9.68 -15.34
C TRP A 395 24.96 -10.79 -14.81
N GLY A 396 24.67 -11.81 -15.66
CA GLY A 396 23.74 -12.87 -15.31
C GLY A 396 22.27 -12.42 -15.20
N ILE A 397 21.93 -11.24 -15.74
CA ILE A 397 20.57 -10.69 -15.66
C ILE A 397 19.64 -11.52 -16.55
N GLU A 398 18.52 -11.95 -15.98
CA GLU A 398 17.47 -12.61 -16.74
C GLU A 398 16.67 -11.54 -17.50
N MET A 399 16.85 -11.47 -18.83
CA MET A 399 16.32 -10.40 -19.67
C MET A 399 14.88 -10.64 -20.11
N LYS A 400 14.57 -11.90 -20.48
CA LYS A 400 13.24 -12.30 -20.98
C LYS A 400 12.78 -13.59 -20.34
N PHE A 401 11.46 -13.74 -20.25
CA PHE A 401 10.83 -14.87 -19.60
C PHE A 401 9.62 -15.38 -20.40
N ASN A 402 9.40 -16.69 -20.34
CA ASN A 402 8.07 -17.28 -20.54
C ASN A 402 7.38 -17.36 -19.17
N ARG A 403 6.07 -17.11 -19.17
CA ARG A 403 5.18 -17.28 -17.99
C ARG A 403 4.21 -18.41 -18.27
N ASN A 404 4.28 -19.46 -17.47
CA ASN A 404 3.33 -20.58 -17.52
C ASN A 404 2.33 -20.43 -16.38
N TYR A 405 1.06 -20.56 -16.71
CA TYR A 405 -0.02 -20.43 -15.77
C TYR A 405 -0.74 -21.75 -15.57
N THR A 406 -0.94 -22.16 -14.33
CA THR A 406 -1.77 -23.29 -13.95
C THR A 406 -2.85 -22.84 -12.96
N THR A 407 -4.03 -23.47 -13.00
CA THR A 407 -5.10 -23.12 -12.05
C THR A 407 -4.68 -23.46 -10.63
N ALA A 408 -4.67 -22.48 -9.74
CA ALA A 408 -4.35 -22.69 -8.33
C ALA A 408 -5.47 -23.43 -7.61
N LYS A 409 -5.12 -24.33 -6.68
CA LYS A 409 -6.06 -25.12 -5.86
C LYS A 409 -5.56 -25.28 -4.44
N GLY A 410 -6.48 -25.34 -3.46
CA GLY A 410 -6.14 -25.63 -2.06
C GLY A 410 -5.80 -24.41 -1.21
N GLY A 411 -6.04 -23.19 -1.72
CA GLY A 411 -5.85 -21.95 -0.98
C GLY A 411 -7.12 -21.41 -0.33
N ARG A 412 -6.96 -20.36 0.48
CA ARG A 412 -8.07 -19.57 1.02
C ARG A 412 -7.79 -18.09 0.88
N LEU A 413 -8.79 -17.36 0.39
CA LEU A 413 -8.74 -15.93 0.14
C LEU A 413 -9.90 -15.25 0.86
N ARG A 414 -9.62 -14.11 1.49
CA ARG A 414 -10.65 -13.21 2.01
C ARG A 414 -10.79 -12.03 1.08
N ILE A 415 -12.03 -11.70 0.75
CA ILE A 415 -12.41 -10.58 -0.11
C ILE A 415 -13.15 -9.60 0.77
N TYR A 416 -12.53 -8.45 1.06
CA TYR A 416 -13.19 -7.38 1.79
C TYR A 416 -14.11 -6.57 0.90
N LEU A 417 -15.23 -6.12 1.44
CA LEU A 417 -16.30 -5.44 0.71
C LEU A 417 -16.82 -4.23 1.47
N ASN A 418 -17.22 -3.22 0.70
CA ASN A 418 -17.94 -2.04 1.16
C ASN A 418 -18.95 -1.57 0.08
N ASN A 419 -19.67 -0.47 0.36
CA ASN A 419 -20.67 0.06 -0.58
C ASN A 419 -20.07 0.68 -1.86
N GLU A 420 -18.76 0.98 -1.89
CA GLU A 420 -18.06 1.44 -3.10
C GLU A 420 -17.80 0.28 -4.09
N LEU A 421 -17.61 -0.91 -3.57
CA LEU A 421 -17.33 -2.11 -4.37
C LEU A 421 -18.61 -2.82 -4.82
N VAL A 422 -19.59 -2.96 -3.92
CA VAL A 422 -20.84 -3.68 -4.15
C VAL A 422 -22.01 -2.99 -3.44
N ASN A 423 -23.23 -3.25 -3.90
CA ASN A 423 -24.42 -2.88 -3.14
C ASN A 423 -24.66 -3.87 -2.00
N MET A 424 -24.28 -3.51 -0.78
CA MET A 424 -24.36 -4.38 0.40
C MET A 424 -25.81 -4.72 0.82
N ALA A 425 -26.81 -4.02 0.30
CA ALA A 425 -28.23 -4.32 0.57
C ALA A 425 -28.76 -5.48 -0.31
N LYS A 426 -27.98 -5.92 -1.31
CA LYS A 426 -28.33 -6.99 -2.24
C LYS A 426 -27.41 -8.20 -2.07
N PRO A 427 -27.83 -9.40 -2.50
CA PRO A 427 -26.93 -10.55 -2.53
C PRO A 427 -25.70 -10.28 -3.40
N VAL A 428 -24.53 -10.67 -2.88
CA VAL A 428 -23.25 -10.68 -3.59
C VAL A 428 -23.00 -12.09 -4.06
N THR A 429 -22.60 -12.23 -5.33
CA THR A 429 -22.17 -13.50 -5.90
C THR A 429 -20.65 -13.50 -6.05
N VAL A 430 -19.97 -14.56 -5.59
CA VAL A 430 -18.53 -14.75 -5.80
C VAL A 430 -18.31 -15.99 -6.66
N ILE A 431 -17.55 -15.81 -7.74
CA ILE A 431 -17.19 -16.86 -8.69
C ILE A 431 -15.65 -16.94 -8.72
N VAL A 432 -15.11 -18.09 -8.33
CA VAL A 432 -13.67 -18.36 -8.32
C VAL A 432 -13.35 -19.44 -9.35
N ASN A 433 -12.42 -19.17 -10.26
CA ASN A 433 -12.03 -20.09 -11.34
C ASN A 433 -13.22 -20.67 -12.12
N GLY A 434 -14.25 -19.84 -12.36
CA GLY A 434 -15.48 -20.22 -13.07
C GLY A 434 -16.55 -20.92 -12.22
N GLN A 435 -16.27 -21.22 -10.95
CA GLN A 435 -17.22 -21.88 -10.06
C GLN A 435 -17.84 -20.88 -9.07
N GLU A 436 -19.17 -20.86 -8.94
CA GLU A 436 -19.86 -20.07 -7.93
C GLU A 436 -19.61 -20.65 -6.52
N CYS A 437 -18.99 -19.84 -5.64
CA CYS A 437 -18.62 -20.24 -4.29
C CYS A 437 -19.50 -19.57 -3.21
N TYR A 438 -20.15 -18.45 -3.54
CA TYR A 438 -20.94 -17.68 -2.58
C TYR A 438 -22.06 -16.91 -3.30
N ARG A 439 -23.26 -16.89 -2.68
CA ARG A 439 -24.40 -16.05 -3.12
C ARG A 439 -25.32 -15.72 -1.94
N LYS A 440 -24.99 -14.66 -1.20
CA LYS A 440 -25.80 -14.17 -0.05
C LYS A 440 -25.59 -12.68 0.15
N THR A 441 -26.49 -12.04 0.88
CA THR A 441 -26.28 -10.67 1.37
C THR A 441 -25.20 -10.68 2.46
N VAL A 442 -24.21 -9.82 2.31
CA VAL A 442 -23.13 -9.66 3.30
C VAL A 442 -23.64 -8.83 4.47
N LYS A 443 -23.21 -9.19 5.67
CA LYS A 443 -23.59 -8.48 6.91
C LYS A 443 -22.43 -7.68 7.43
N PRO A 444 -22.58 -6.35 7.60
CA PRO A 444 -21.55 -5.53 8.21
C PRO A 444 -21.27 -5.98 9.65
N ASN A 445 -20.00 -5.97 10.03
CA ASN A 445 -19.55 -6.33 11.36
C ASN A 445 -18.24 -5.61 11.74
N LEU A 446 -18.05 -5.47 13.05
CA LEU A 446 -16.86 -4.78 13.60
C LEU A 446 -15.58 -5.61 13.43
N GLN A 447 -15.69 -6.96 13.42
CA GLN A 447 -14.55 -7.85 13.25
C GLN A 447 -13.82 -7.59 11.93
N ASP A 448 -14.55 -7.48 10.82
CA ASP A 448 -13.98 -7.22 9.50
C ASP A 448 -13.33 -5.83 9.42
N MET A 449 -13.93 -4.83 10.06
CA MET A 449 -13.34 -3.49 10.15
C MET A 449 -12.01 -3.50 10.90
N ILE A 450 -11.93 -4.19 12.04
CA ILE A 450 -10.71 -4.29 12.84
C ILE A 450 -9.66 -5.10 12.08
N ASN A 451 -10.02 -6.24 11.49
CA ASN A 451 -9.09 -7.10 10.76
C ASN A 451 -8.50 -6.37 9.54
N SER A 452 -9.34 -5.71 8.74
CA SER A 452 -8.85 -4.96 7.57
C SER A 452 -8.03 -3.73 7.96
N CYS A 453 -8.38 -3.03 9.04
CA CYS A 453 -7.57 -1.94 9.56
C CYS A 453 -6.17 -2.43 10.02
N THR A 454 -6.10 -3.61 10.65
CA THR A 454 -4.83 -4.24 11.07
C THR A 454 -3.98 -4.67 9.87
N GLU A 455 -4.62 -5.16 8.80
CA GLU A 455 -3.94 -5.61 7.58
C GLU A 455 -3.38 -4.45 6.77
N TYR A 456 -4.21 -3.42 6.55
CA TYR A 456 -3.90 -2.36 5.59
C TYR A 456 -3.46 -1.04 6.22
N TYR A 457 -3.67 -0.83 7.54
CA TYR A 457 -3.39 0.44 8.25
C TYR A 457 -3.71 1.71 7.45
N ASP A 458 -4.85 1.68 6.76
CA ASP A 458 -5.29 2.68 5.79
C ASP A 458 -6.70 3.18 6.14
N PRO A 459 -6.94 4.51 6.27
CA PRO A 459 -8.24 5.05 6.64
C PRO A 459 -9.37 4.70 5.67
N TYR A 460 -9.05 4.43 4.40
CA TYR A 460 -10.03 4.04 3.39
C TYR A 460 -10.29 2.54 3.38
N ARG A 461 -9.40 1.71 3.91
CA ARG A 461 -9.50 0.24 3.89
C ARG A 461 -9.95 -0.36 5.22
N VAL A 462 -10.84 0.34 5.93
CA VAL A 462 -11.58 -0.17 7.10
C VAL A 462 -12.88 -0.79 6.58
N TYR A 463 -12.80 -2.02 6.09
CA TYR A 463 -13.91 -2.67 5.41
C TYR A 463 -14.95 -3.24 6.36
N PRO A 464 -16.26 -2.95 6.17
CA PRO A 464 -17.32 -3.40 7.06
C PRO A 464 -17.70 -4.87 6.89
N ALA A 465 -17.31 -5.52 5.81
CA ALA A 465 -17.67 -6.91 5.55
C ALA A 465 -16.59 -7.65 4.76
N SER A 466 -16.57 -8.96 4.88
CA SER A 466 -15.74 -9.83 4.07
C SER A 466 -16.43 -11.14 3.70
N ILE A 467 -15.90 -11.80 2.67
CA ILE A 467 -16.27 -13.18 2.25
C ILE A 467 -14.97 -13.97 2.19
N GLU A 468 -14.93 -15.12 2.86
CA GLU A 468 -13.85 -16.09 2.67
C GLU A 468 -14.26 -17.14 1.64
N VAL A 469 -13.35 -17.45 0.72
CA VAL A 469 -13.50 -18.50 -0.29
C VAL A 469 -12.30 -19.43 -0.26
N SER A 470 -12.56 -20.72 -0.48
CA SER A 470 -11.53 -21.73 -0.75
C SER A 470 -11.50 -22.02 -2.25
N TYR A 471 -10.33 -22.35 -2.78
CA TYR A 471 -10.13 -22.63 -4.20
C TYR A 471 -9.12 -23.77 -4.43
#